data_141e352728357c8fa3ee1ddfebd2a41b
#
_entry.id   141e352728357c8fa3ee1ddfebd2a41b
#
_cell.length_a   1.000
_cell.length_b   1.000
_cell.length_c   1.000
_cell.angle_alpha   90.00
_cell.angle_beta   90.00
_cell.angle_gamma   90.00
#
_symmetry.space_group_name_H-M   'P 1'
#
loop_
_entity.id
_entity.type
_entity.pdbx_description
1 polymer ?
#
loop_
_entity_poly.entity_id
_entity_poly.type
_entity_poly.pdbx_seq_one_letter_code
_entity_poly.pdbx_strand_id
1 'polypeptide(L)'
;MKVYPIAKINLGLNVVNKRPDGYHDLETVFYPIGITDELMIEEGGNDCSLSIDGLSIEGSVENNLVVRAYRAVKERCPQLPPVNITLKKRIPMQAGMGGGSADCAYTITALNTMFQLGLDEQEMRSMAKSLGADCPFFIN
;
A
#
# COMPACT_ATOMS: atom_id res chain seq x y z
N MET A 1 -15.32 5.87 1.11
CA MET A 1 -15.09 4.46 0.77
C MET A 1 -14.25 3.81 1.85
N LYS A 2 -14.68 2.68 2.33
CA LYS A 2 -13.96 1.93 3.36
C LYS A 2 -13.42 0.65 2.76
N VAL A 3 -12.13 0.39 2.95
CA VAL A 3 -11.49 -0.84 2.52
C VAL A 3 -10.67 -1.44 3.68
N TYR A 4 -10.32 -2.70 3.57
CA TYR A 4 -9.64 -3.44 4.63
C TYR A 4 -8.34 -4.05 4.10
N PRO A 5 -7.23 -3.27 4.13
CA PRO A 5 -5.93 -3.79 3.71
C PRO A 5 -5.55 -5.03 4.52
N ILE A 6 -5.17 -6.08 3.81
CA ILE A 6 -4.85 -7.37 4.44
C ILE A 6 -3.37 -7.45 4.80
N ALA A 7 -3.09 -8.22 5.85
CA ALA A 7 -1.72 -8.61 6.19
C ALA A 7 -1.29 -9.80 5.34
N LYS A 8 0.01 -9.98 5.21
CA LYS A 8 0.59 -11.16 4.58
C LYS A 8 1.76 -11.67 5.43
N ILE A 9 2.09 -12.94 5.29
CA ILE A 9 3.30 -13.51 5.86
C ILE A 9 4.09 -14.21 4.77
N ASN A 10 5.40 -14.30 4.97
CA ASN A 10 6.27 -15.14 4.16
C ASN A 10 6.26 -16.54 4.75
N LEU A 11 5.72 -17.51 4.00
CA LEU A 11 5.65 -18.89 4.46
C LEU A 11 6.94 -19.66 4.26
N GLY A 12 7.84 -19.17 3.45
CA GLY A 12 9.11 -19.79 3.22
C GLY A 12 10.03 -18.88 2.46
N LEU A 13 11.31 -18.98 2.76
CA LEU A 13 12.36 -18.28 2.04
C LEU A 13 13.48 -19.30 1.84
N ASN A 14 13.55 -19.86 0.64
CA ASN A 14 14.56 -20.83 0.27
C ASN A 14 15.53 -20.23 -0.75
N VAL A 15 16.81 -20.44 -0.51
CA VAL A 15 17.83 -20.10 -1.49
C VAL A 15 17.83 -21.21 -2.54
N VAL A 16 17.39 -20.88 -3.76
CA VAL A 16 17.23 -21.87 -4.82
C VAL A 16 18.51 -21.97 -5.65
N ASN A 17 19.08 -20.82 -6.00
CA ASN A 17 20.30 -20.75 -6.82
C ASN A 17 21.18 -19.58 -6.42
N LYS A 18 22.49 -19.73 -6.62
CA LYS A 18 23.43 -18.62 -6.51
C LYS A 18 23.66 -18.06 -7.92
N ARG A 19 23.34 -16.77 -8.08
CA ARG A 19 23.53 -16.10 -9.38
C ARG A 19 25.01 -15.77 -9.63
N PRO A 20 25.40 -15.60 -10.91
CA PRO A 20 26.78 -15.21 -11.24
C PRO A 20 27.20 -13.85 -10.66
N ASP A 21 26.23 -12.96 -10.38
CA ASP A 21 26.49 -11.64 -9.79
C ASP A 21 26.71 -11.69 -8.28
N GLY A 22 26.66 -12.87 -7.67
CA GLY A 22 26.83 -13.05 -6.24
C GLY A 22 25.54 -13.05 -5.43
N TYR A 23 24.41 -12.68 -6.02
CA TYR A 23 23.11 -12.78 -5.38
C TYR A 23 22.57 -14.19 -5.46
N HIS A 24 21.59 -14.50 -4.63
CA HIS A 24 20.91 -15.77 -4.62
C HIS A 24 19.49 -15.62 -5.12
N ASP A 25 19.01 -16.58 -5.90
CA ASP A 25 17.60 -16.69 -6.19
C ASP A 25 16.87 -17.18 -4.94
N LEU A 26 15.77 -16.52 -4.62
CA LEU A 26 14.97 -16.83 -3.43
C LEU A 26 13.59 -17.29 -3.86
N GLU A 27 13.13 -18.34 -3.22
CA GLU A 27 11.75 -18.80 -3.34
C GLU A 27 10.97 -18.29 -2.12
N THR A 28 9.97 -17.43 -2.39
CA THR A 28 9.17 -16.80 -1.36
C THR A 28 7.69 -17.00 -1.67
N VAL A 29 6.95 -17.45 -0.68
CA VAL A 29 5.50 -17.58 -0.77
C VAL A 29 4.85 -16.57 0.18
N PHE A 30 4.06 -15.65 -0.37
CA PHE A 30 3.25 -14.73 0.41
C PHE A 30 1.88 -15.34 0.67
N TYR A 31 1.45 -15.29 1.90
CA TYR A 31 0.17 -15.84 2.31
C TYR A 31 -0.66 -14.79 3.03
N PRO A 32 -1.86 -14.43 2.52
CA PRO A 32 -2.73 -13.51 3.22
C PRO A 32 -3.22 -14.11 4.53
N ILE A 33 -3.29 -13.30 5.58
CA ILE A 33 -3.82 -13.72 6.87
C ILE A 33 -4.98 -12.81 7.27
N GLY A 34 -5.74 -13.24 8.28
CA GLY A 34 -7.01 -12.59 8.62
C GLY A 34 -6.90 -11.26 9.37
N ILE A 35 -5.68 -10.73 9.60
CA ILE A 35 -5.50 -9.43 10.23
C ILE A 35 -5.59 -8.35 9.16
N THR A 36 -6.42 -7.34 9.37
CA THR A 36 -6.57 -6.23 8.43
C THR A 36 -6.42 -4.90 9.14
N ASP A 37 -5.92 -3.90 8.42
CA ASP A 37 -6.14 -2.51 8.78
C ASP A 37 -7.53 -2.08 8.30
N GLU A 38 -7.97 -0.92 8.70
CA GLU A 38 -9.18 -0.31 8.17
C GLU A 38 -8.80 1.04 7.58
N LEU A 39 -9.12 1.23 6.31
CA LEU A 39 -8.78 2.44 5.57
C LEU A 39 -10.07 3.07 5.07
N MET A 40 -10.33 4.30 5.51
CA MET A 40 -11.48 5.07 5.05
C MET A 40 -11.00 6.29 4.29
N ILE A 41 -11.53 6.48 3.07
CA ILE A 41 -11.22 7.62 2.23
C ILE A 41 -12.50 8.37 1.93
N GLU A 42 -12.50 9.67 2.23
CA GLU A 42 -13.64 10.57 1.95
C GLU A 42 -13.15 11.79 1.19
N GLU A 43 -13.89 12.18 0.16
CA GLU A 43 -13.59 13.39 -0.57
C GLU A 43 -13.83 14.61 0.32
N GLY A 44 -12.90 15.55 0.31
CA GLY A 44 -13.05 16.80 1.04
C GLY A 44 -11.73 17.39 1.49
N GLY A 45 -11.82 18.57 2.11
CA GLY A 45 -10.63 19.28 2.59
C GLY A 45 -9.93 20.07 1.50
N ASN A 46 -8.70 20.48 1.79
CA ASN A 46 -7.87 21.30 0.89
C ASN A 46 -6.74 20.52 0.24
N ASP A 47 -6.42 19.34 0.79
CA ASP A 47 -5.33 18.50 0.33
C ASP A 47 -5.56 17.09 0.89
N CYS A 48 -4.59 16.22 0.77
CA CYS A 48 -4.64 14.91 1.41
C CYS A 48 -4.38 15.05 2.92
N SER A 49 -5.33 14.65 3.75
CA SER A 49 -5.14 14.57 5.19
C SER A 49 -5.14 13.11 5.61
N LEU A 50 -4.33 12.78 6.61
CA LEU A 50 -4.24 11.44 7.16
C LEU A 50 -4.37 11.49 8.68
N SER A 51 -5.36 10.77 9.20
CA SER A 51 -5.51 10.52 10.63
C SER A 51 -5.23 9.04 10.89
N ILE A 52 -4.39 8.76 11.88
CA ILE A 52 -3.99 7.39 12.20
C ILE A 52 -4.46 7.06 13.61
N ASP A 53 -5.14 5.91 13.74
CA ASP A 53 -5.60 5.37 15.00
C ASP A 53 -5.09 3.93 15.14
N GLY A 54 -4.91 3.48 16.37
CA GLY A 54 -4.44 2.13 16.65
C GLY A 54 -2.95 2.07 16.93
N LEU A 55 -2.25 1.12 16.28
CA LEU A 55 -0.82 0.92 16.50
C LEU A 55 0.00 2.11 16.05
N SER A 56 1.08 2.40 16.79
CA SER A 56 1.98 3.51 16.46
C SER A 56 2.67 3.28 15.12
N ILE A 57 2.80 4.36 14.36
CA ILE A 57 3.53 4.38 13.08
C ILE A 57 4.66 5.40 13.23
N GLU A 58 5.88 4.97 12.91
CA GLU A 58 7.03 5.84 12.94
C GLU A 58 7.07 6.73 11.70
N GLY A 59 7.65 7.90 11.83
CA GLY A 59 7.85 8.85 10.74
C GLY A 59 6.76 9.91 10.66
N SER A 60 6.95 10.85 9.75
CA SER A 60 6.01 11.94 9.53
C SER A 60 4.84 11.48 8.68
N VAL A 61 3.71 12.22 8.75
CA VAL A 61 2.54 11.96 7.92
C VAL A 61 2.91 12.02 6.42
N GLU A 62 3.73 12.97 6.02
CA GLU A 62 4.14 13.12 4.61
C GLU A 62 4.97 11.94 4.11
N ASN A 63 5.64 11.22 4.99
CA ASN A 63 6.42 10.03 4.62
C ASN A 63 5.61 8.74 4.69
N ASN A 64 4.37 8.79 5.18
CA ASN A 64 3.53 7.62 5.23
C ASN A 64 3.20 7.15 3.81
N LEU A 65 3.25 5.85 3.59
CA LEU A 65 3.01 5.26 2.26
C LEU A 65 1.61 5.57 1.73
N VAL A 66 0.61 5.73 2.59
CA VAL A 66 -0.75 6.10 2.19
C VAL A 66 -0.76 7.50 1.56
N VAL A 67 -0.09 8.45 2.19
CA VAL A 67 0.02 9.81 1.65
C VAL A 67 0.84 9.81 0.36
N ARG A 68 1.94 9.06 0.34
CA ARG A 68 2.77 8.92 -0.86
C ARG A 68 2.00 8.28 -2.01
N ALA A 69 1.14 7.32 -1.70
CA ALA A 69 0.27 6.70 -2.69
C ALA A 69 -0.71 7.72 -3.30
N TYR A 70 -1.35 8.54 -2.45
CA TYR A 70 -2.20 9.62 -2.94
C TYR A 70 -1.43 10.57 -3.85
N ARG A 71 -0.22 10.98 -3.45
CA ARG A 71 0.61 11.89 -4.25
C ARG A 71 0.97 11.28 -5.61
N ALA A 72 1.29 10.00 -5.65
CA ALA A 72 1.61 9.30 -6.89
C ALA A 72 0.40 9.27 -7.83
N VAL A 73 -0.78 8.97 -7.29
CA VAL A 73 -2.02 8.98 -8.08
C VAL A 73 -2.35 10.38 -8.56
N LYS A 74 -2.18 11.39 -7.71
CA LYS A 74 -2.43 12.80 -8.05
C LYS A 74 -1.51 13.27 -9.18
N GLU A 75 -0.27 12.85 -9.17
CA GLU A 75 0.68 13.19 -10.24
C GLU A 75 0.23 12.62 -11.59
N ARG A 76 -0.25 11.39 -11.60
CA ARG A 76 -0.75 10.73 -12.81
C ARG A 76 -2.12 11.23 -13.22
N CYS A 77 -2.96 11.60 -12.25
CA CYS A 77 -4.34 12.05 -12.45
C CYS A 77 -4.53 13.41 -11.75
N PRO A 78 -4.13 14.53 -12.38
CA PRO A 78 -4.19 15.85 -11.75
C PRO A 78 -5.59 16.27 -11.32
N GLN A 79 -6.63 15.68 -11.89
CA GLN A 79 -8.02 15.94 -11.54
C GLN A 79 -8.46 15.32 -10.21
N LEU A 80 -7.61 14.50 -9.59
CA LEU A 80 -7.92 13.85 -8.32
C LEU A 80 -8.23 14.90 -7.26
N PRO A 81 -9.42 14.87 -6.62
CA PRO A 81 -9.77 15.87 -5.61
C PRO A 81 -9.05 15.61 -4.28
N PRO A 82 -9.04 16.61 -3.39
CA PRO A 82 -8.55 16.39 -2.03
C PRO A 82 -9.37 15.36 -1.29
N VAL A 83 -8.73 14.60 -0.41
CA VAL A 83 -9.38 13.56 0.37
C VAL A 83 -8.95 13.63 1.83
N ASN A 84 -9.82 13.15 2.71
CA ASN A 84 -9.52 12.89 4.11
C ASN A 84 -9.41 11.37 4.28
N ILE A 85 -8.28 10.91 4.78
CA ILE A 85 -8.02 9.48 4.97
C ILE A 85 -7.90 9.20 6.46
N THR A 86 -8.63 8.19 6.92
CA THR A 86 -8.52 7.66 8.27
C THR A 86 -8.02 6.24 8.19
N LEU A 87 -6.90 5.97 8.85
CA LEU A 87 -6.28 4.65 8.89
C LEU A 87 -6.32 4.11 10.32
N LYS A 88 -7.03 3.01 10.51
CA LYS A 88 -6.99 2.25 11.77
C LYS A 88 -5.96 1.15 11.62
N LYS A 89 -4.83 1.32 12.28
CA LYS A 89 -3.68 0.43 12.13
C LYS A 89 -3.78 -0.73 13.10
N ARG A 90 -3.91 -1.95 12.56
CA ARG A 90 -3.92 -3.20 13.34
C ARG A 90 -2.76 -4.10 12.96
N ILE A 91 -2.26 -3.97 11.72
CA ILE A 91 -1.12 -4.75 11.24
C ILE A 91 0.15 -4.09 11.76
N PRO A 92 0.99 -4.79 12.56
CA PRO A 92 2.21 -4.20 13.07
C PRO A 92 3.16 -3.78 11.96
N MET A 93 3.76 -2.60 12.11
CA MET A 93 4.81 -2.15 11.21
C MET A 93 6.07 -2.98 11.41
N GLN A 94 6.79 -3.24 10.34
CA GLN A 94 8.08 -3.93 10.37
C GLN A 94 8.04 -5.35 10.91
N ALA A 95 6.84 -5.93 11.02
CA ALA A 95 6.69 -7.31 11.47
C ALA A 95 6.74 -8.34 10.33
N GLY A 96 7.17 -7.93 9.14
CA GLY A 96 7.18 -8.80 7.97
C GLY A 96 5.81 -9.10 7.39
N MET A 97 4.78 -8.42 7.87
CA MET A 97 3.38 -8.65 7.45
C MET A 97 2.93 -7.77 6.29
N GLY A 98 3.78 -6.86 5.83
CA GLY A 98 3.48 -6.02 4.67
C GLY A 98 2.38 -5.00 4.90
N GLY A 99 2.14 -4.59 6.15
CA GLY A 99 1.04 -3.69 6.50
C GLY A 99 1.09 -2.35 5.78
N GLY A 100 2.25 -1.70 5.76
CA GLY A 100 2.43 -0.44 5.05
C GLY A 100 2.25 -0.59 3.54
N SER A 101 2.75 -1.69 2.98
CA SER A 101 2.62 -2.00 1.55
C SER A 101 1.17 -2.28 1.17
N ALA A 102 0.43 -2.98 2.02
CA ALA A 102 -0.99 -3.23 1.81
C ALA A 102 -1.79 -1.92 1.86
N ASP A 103 -1.54 -1.08 2.87
CA ASP A 103 -2.21 0.22 2.99
C ASP A 103 -1.96 1.07 1.75
N CYS A 104 -0.74 1.09 1.24
CA CYS A 104 -0.36 1.81 0.03
C CYS A 104 -1.15 1.31 -1.19
N ALA A 105 -1.11 0.01 -1.44
CA ALA A 105 -1.76 -0.59 -2.59
C ALA A 105 -3.27 -0.40 -2.56
N TYR A 106 -3.88 -0.60 -1.40
CA TYR A 106 -5.32 -0.41 -1.24
C TYR A 106 -5.72 1.05 -1.43
N THR A 107 -4.87 2.00 -1.05
CA THR A 107 -5.11 3.43 -1.31
C THR A 107 -5.18 3.69 -2.81
N ILE A 108 -4.22 3.18 -3.58
CA ILE A 108 -4.21 3.34 -5.04
C ILE A 108 -5.49 2.77 -5.66
N THR A 109 -5.83 1.55 -5.30
CA THR A 109 -7.00 0.86 -5.85
C THR A 109 -8.30 1.58 -5.47
N ALA A 110 -8.41 2.01 -4.21
CA ALA A 110 -9.60 2.70 -3.73
C ALA A 110 -9.80 4.04 -4.43
N LEU A 111 -8.74 4.83 -4.60
CA LEU A 111 -8.81 6.10 -5.31
C LEU A 111 -9.24 5.90 -6.77
N ASN A 112 -8.68 4.89 -7.42
CA ASN A 112 -9.05 4.56 -8.80
C ASN A 112 -10.54 4.23 -8.91
N THR A 113 -11.04 3.40 -8.00
CA THR A 113 -12.46 3.00 -7.99
C THR A 113 -13.37 4.16 -7.62
N MET A 114 -13.03 4.87 -6.55
CA MET A 114 -13.85 5.94 -5.98
C MET A 114 -14.04 7.10 -6.95
N PHE A 115 -13.00 7.49 -7.66
CA PHE A 115 -13.02 8.64 -8.56
C PHE A 115 -13.01 8.24 -10.04
N GLN A 116 -13.12 6.96 -10.35
CA GLN A 116 -13.21 6.45 -11.72
C GLN A 116 -12.07 6.97 -12.60
N LEU A 117 -10.83 6.79 -12.11
CA LEU A 117 -9.66 7.37 -12.77
C LEU A 117 -9.23 6.64 -14.03
N GLY A 118 -9.73 5.42 -14.26
CA GLY A 118 -9.40 4.66 -15.46
C GLY A 118 -8.00 4.05 -15.47
N LEU A 119 -7.37 3.94 -14.30
CA LEU A 119 -6.07 3.28 -14.20
C LEU A 119 -6.25 1.78 -14.37
N ASP A 120 -5.44 1.16 -15.24
CA ASP A 120 -5.44 -0.29 -15.38
C ASP A 120 -4.55 -0.94 -14.31
N GLU A 121 -4.63 -2.26 -14.22
CA GLU A 121 -3.87 -3.01 -13.21
C GLU A 121 -2.37 -2.80 -13.36
N GLN A 122 -1.86 -2.75 -14.60
CA GLN A 122 -0.44 -2.55 -14.85
C GLN A 122 0.03 -1.17 -14.39
N GLU A 123 -0.75 -0.13 -14.65
CA GLU A 123 -0.43 1.23 -14.19
C GLU A 123 -0.40 1.29 -12.67
N MET A 124 -1.39 0.69 -12.01
CA MET A 124 -1.44 0.65 -10.55
C MET A 124 -0.28 -0.14 -9.95
N ARG A 125 0.07 -1.27 -10.54
CA ARG A 125 1.23 -2.07 -10.10
C ARG A 125 2.54 -1.30 -10.27
N SER A 126 2.68 -0.56 -11.34
CA SER A 126 3.87 0.24 -11.60
C SER A 126 4.02 1.35 -10.55
N MET A 127 2.92 2.06 -10.22
CA MET A 127 2.93 3.05 -9.15
C MET A 127 3.29 2.42 -7.81
N ALA A 128 2.66 1.29 -7.49
CA ALA A 128 2.90 0.59 -6.24
C ALA A 128 4.36 0.16 -6.12
N LYS A 129 4.95 -0.35 -7.19
CA LYS A 129 6.35 -0.78 -7.19
C LYS A 129 7.30 0.38 -6.92
N SER A 130 6.99 1.57 -7.41
CA SER A 130 7.83 2.75 -7.16
C SER A 130 7.80 3.20 -5.69
N LEU A 131 6.78 2.80 -4.94
CA LEU A 131 6.60 3.15 -3.54
C LEU A 131 7.16 2.09 -2.59
N GLY A 132 7.22 0.83 -3.03
CA GLY A 132 7.78 -0.25 -2.23
C GLY A 132 7.76 -1.57 -2.98
N ALA A 133 8.73 -2.43 -2.69
CA ALA A 133 8.92 -3.69 -3.42
C ALA A 133 7.74 -4.66 -3.27
N ASP A 134 7.09 -4.65 -2.10
CA ASP A 134 5.98 -5.57 -1.81
C ASP A 134 4.61 -4.99 -2.18
N CYS A 135 4.52 -3.69 -2.45
CA CYS A 135 3.24 -3.04 -2.73
C CYS A 135 2.48 -3.69 -3.90
N PRO A 136 3.11 -4.06 -5.01
CA PRO A 136 2.37 -4.64 -6.14
C PRO A 136 1.64 -5.94 -5.82
N PHE A 137 2.10 -6.69 -4.82
CA PHE A 137 1.45 -7.94 -4.40
C PHE A 137 -0.02 -7.72 -4.04
N PHE A 138 -0.36 -6.56 -3.47
CA PHE A 138 -1.70 -6.24 -2.99
C PHE A 138 -2.59 -5.54 -4.03
N ILE A 139 -2.10 -5.33 -5.25
CA ILE A 139 -2.90 -4.78 -6.35
C ILE A 139 -3.63 -5.92 -7.04
N ASN A 140 -4.95 -5.78 -7.15
CA ASN A 140 -5.82 -6.72 -7.86
C ASN A 140 -6.70 -5.99 -8.84
#